data_70e1f627a5ea6c32310cf53ae0f78443
#
_entry.id   70e1f627a5ea6c32310cf53ae0f78443
#
_cell.length_a   1.000
_cell.length_b   1.000
_cell.length_c   1.000
_cell.angle_alpha   90.00
_cell.angle_beta   90.00
_cell.angle_gamma   90.00
#
_symmetry.space_group_name_H-M   'P 1'
#
loop_
_entity.id
_entity.type
_entity.pdbx_description
1 polymer ?
#
loop_
_entity_poly.entity_id
_entity_poly.type
_entity_poly.pdbx_seq_one_letter_code
_entity_poly.pdbx_strand_id
1 'polypeptide(L)'
;MANMPEQISTALARELVRDGDTDRLIADPRAIDELNQSVISEFRANQGRVGGPMEGMPILLLTMTGAKTGRTLVRPLRYSRDGDRIVIIASYGGAPRNPPWYYNLVANPIATVEVGTEKFRARAAQVYGSERTRLFDAQAKLIPLFTDYQNKTKREIPVMTLTRID
;
A
#
# COMPACT_ATOMS: atom_id res chain seq x y z
N MET A 1 -39.14 0.98 -4.49
CA MET A 1 -37.89 1.75 -4.49
C MET A 1 -36.71 0.78 -4.54
N ALA A 2 -35.79 0.99 -5.48
CA ALA A 2 -34.57 0.22 -5.50
C ALA A 2 -33.74 0.51 -4.27
N ASN A 3 -33.33 -0.52 -3.52
CA ASN A 3 -32.39 -0.37 -2.43
C ASN A 3 -31.04 0.05 -3.02
N MET A 4 -30.64 1.28 -2.71
CA MET A 4 -29.28 1.70 -3.04
C MET A 4 -28.30 0.87 -2.20
N PRO A 5 -27.22 0.36 -2.80
CA PRO A 5 -26.21 -0.33 -2.01
C PRO A 5 -25.69 0.61 -0.92
N GLU A 6 -25.55 0.07 0.28
CA GLU A 6 -25.02 0.82 1.42
C GLU A 6 -23.62 1.33 1.08
N GLN A 7 -23.40 2.63 1.27
CA GLN A 7 -22.10 3.24 1.00
C GLN A 7 -21.08 2.79 2.04
N ILE A 8 -19.89 2.41 1.58
CA ILE A 8 -18.81 2.06 2.47
C ILE A 8 -18.29 3.33 3.14
N SER A 9 -18.47 3.43 4.47
CA SER A 9 -17.89 4.51 5.27
C SER A 9 -16.38 4.34 5.43
N THR A 10 -15.68 5.42 5.80
CA THR A 10 -14.23 5.33 6.09
C THR A 10 -13.95 4.42 7.27
N ALA A 11 -14.84 4.36 8.26
CA ALA A 11 -14.71 3.45 9.39
C ALA A 11 -14.79 1.98 8.94
N LEU A 12 -15.80 1.64 8.13
CA LEU A 12 -15.94 0.29 7.58
C LEU A 12 -14.77 -0.05 6.66
N ALA A 13 -14.31 0.90 5.84
CA ALA A 13 -13.17 0.70 4.94
C ALA A 13 -11.91 0.32 5.71
N ARG A 14 -11.65 0.95 6.86
CA ARG A 14 -10.50 0.61 7.72
C ARG A 14 -10.62 -0.80 8.31
N GLU A 15 -11.83 -1.21 8.69
CA GLU A 15 -12.09 -2.57 9.17
C GLU A 15 -11.84 -3.60 8.06
N LEU A 16 -12.30 -3.33 6.84
CA LEU A 16 -12.07 -4.21 5.70
C LEU A 16 -10.58 -4.37 5.38
N VAL A 17 -9.79 -3.30 5.50
CA VAL A 17 -8.33 -3.37 5.35
C VAL A 17 -7.70 -4.20 6.46
N ARG A 18 -8.10 -3.97 7.71
CA ARG A 18 -7.61 -4.76 8.86
C ARG A 18 -7.86 -6.24 8.68
N ASP A 19 -9.07 -6.59 8.23
CA ASP A 19 -9.52 -7.97 8.12
C ASP A 19 -9.08 -8.65 6.82
N GLY A 20 -8.47 -7.90 5.89
CA GLY A 20 -8.03 -8.41 4.60
C GLY A 20 -9.16 -8.62 3.59
N ASP A 21 -10.37 -8.13 3.89
CA ASP A 21 -11.54 -8.20 3.01
C ASP A 21 -11.59 -6.94 2.15
N THR A 22 -10.71 -6.87 1.15
CA THR A 22 -10.49 -5.67 0.35
C THR A 22 -11.22 -5.68 -0.99
N ASP A 23 -11.86 -6.79 -1.38
CA ASP A 23 -12.54 -6.89 -2.68
C ASP A 23 -13.63 -5.83 -2.84
N ARG A 24 -14.41 -5.59 -1.79
CA ARG A 24 -15.46 -4.56 -1.78
C ARG A 24 -14.88 -3.15 -1.97
N LEU A 25 -13.71 -2.88 -1.37
CA LEU A 25 -13.02 -1.59 -1.52
C LEU A 25 -12.49 -1.42 -2.94
N ILE A 26 -11.85 -2.47 -3.49
CA ILE A 26 -11.31 -2.44 -4.85
C ILE A 26 -12.41 -2.19 -5.88
N ALA A 27 -13.61 -2.68 -5.61
CA ALA A 27 -14.77 -2.46 -6.46
C ALA A 27 -15.40 -1.06 -6.30
N ASP A 28 -14.98 -0.28 -5.31
CA ASP A 28 -15.52 1.06 -5.03
C ASP A 28 -14.39 2.11 -4.96
N PRO A 29 -14.01 2.70 -6.11
CA PRO A 29 -12.93 3.70 -6.16
C PRO A 29 -13.17 4.91 -5.26
N ARG A 30 -14.42 5.34 -5.09
CA ARG A 30 -14.76 6.46 -4.20
C ARG A 30 -14.42 6.12 -2.75
N ALA A 31 -14.76 4.90 -2.30
CA ALA A 31 -14.47 4.47 -0.94
C ALA A 31 -12.96 4.38 -0.69
N ILE A 32 -12.19 3.92 -1.68
CA ILE A 32 -10.73 3.89 -1.60
C ILE A 32 -10.17 5.30 -1.48
N ASP A 33 -10.63 6.24 -2.31
CA ASP A 33 -10.14 7.62 -2.28
C ASP A 33 -10.44 8.30 -0.94
N GLU A 34 -11.64 8.13 -0.41
CA GLU A 34 -12.01 8.67 0.91
C GLU A 34 -11.19 8.04 2.03
N LEU A 35 -10.98 6.72 1.98
CA LEU A 35 -10.11 6.02 2.93
C LEU A 35 -8.70 6.58 2.89
N ASN A 36 -8.11 6.68 1.70
CA ASN A 36 -6.76 7.17 1.53
C ASN A 36 -6.61 8.59 2.06
N GLN A 37 -7.55 9.49 1.75
CA GLN A 37 -7.52 10.86 2.24
C GLN A 37 -7.62 10.92 3.77
N SER A 38 -8.48 10.10 4.38
CA SER A 38 -8.60 10.06 5.83
C SER A 38 -7.33 9.55 6.50
N VAL A 39 -6.70 8.52 5.93
CA VAL A 39 -5.44 7.97 6.45
C VAL A 39 -4.29 8.95 6.30
N ILE A 40 -4.17 9.60 5.13
CA ILE A 40 -3.13 10.59 4.88
C ILE A 40 -3.23 11.74 5.88
N SER A 41 -4.43 12.27 6.08
CA SER A 41 -4.66 13.39 7.02
C SER A 41 -4.31 13.00 8.45
N GLU A 42 -4.75 11.83 8.90
CA GLU A 42 -4.45 11.34 10.25
C GLU A 42 -2.96 11.08 10.44
N PHE A 43 -2.32 10.43 9.47
CA PHE A 43 -0.89 10.17 9.48
C PHE A 43 -0.09 11.47 9.70
N ARG A 44 -0.39 12.49 8.91
CA ARG A 44 0.32 13.77 8.98
C ARG A 44 0.00 14.55 10.25
N ALA A 45 -1.21 14.43 10.77
CA ALA A 45 -1.60 15.10 12.01
C ALA A 45 -1.01 14.43 13.26
N ASN A 46 -0.70 13.13 13.19
CA ASN A 46 -0.29 12.33 14.34
C ASN A 46 1.12 11.73 14.20
N GLN A 47 2.00 12.39 13.45
CA GLN A 47 3.41 12.01 13.34
C GLN A 47 3.61 10.59 12.81
N GLY A 48 2.78 10.19 11.88
CA GLY A 48 2.85 8.89 11.23
C GLY A 48 2.05 7.79 11.93
N ARG A 49 1.20 8.13 12.87
CA ARG A 49 0.34 7.17 13.57
C ARG A 49 -1.07 7.20 13.00
N VAL A 50 -1.61 6.03 12.71
CA VAL A 50 -2.98 5.84 12.27
C VAL A 50 -3.66 4.91 13.28
N GLY A 51 -4.78 5.35 13.83
CA GLY A 51 -5.47 4.64 14.90
C GLY A 51 -6.65 3.79 14.43
N GLY A 52 -7.54 3.47 15.39
CA GLY A 52 -8.70 2.65 15.15
C GLY A 52 -8.34 1.25 14.66
N PRO A 53 -9.06 0.72 13.66
CA PRO A 53 -8.77 -0.61 13.12
C PRO A 53 -7.38 -0.77 12.52
N MET A 54 -6.71 0.33 12.20
CA MET A 54 -5.37 0.33 11.60
C MET A 54 -4.25 0.59 12.61
N GLU A 55 -4.58 0.66 13.90
CA GLU A 55 -3.59 0.89 14.95
C GLU A 55 -2.51 -0.20 14.95
N GLY A 56 -1.25 0.23 15.06
CA GLY A 56 -0.11 -0.68 15.06
C GLY A 56 0.34 -1.16 13.70
N MET A 57 -0.40 -0.85 12.63
CA MET A 57 0.03 -1.20 11.28
C MET A 57 1.22 -0.36 10.84
N PRO A 58 2.29 -0.97 10.28
CA PRO A 58 3.37 -0.19 9.68
C PRO A 58 2.87 0.42 8.38
N ILE A 59 2.67 1.74 8.37
CA ILE A 59 2.16 2.50 7.22
C ILE A 59 3.16 3.60 6.88
N LEU A 60 3.43 3.75 5.59
CA LEU A 60 4.14 4.88 5.03
C LEU A 60 3.24 5.63 4.06
N LEU A 61 3.57 6.88 3.77
CA LEU A 61 2.98 7.61 2.65
C LEU A 61 3.98 7.66 1.51
N LEU A 62 3.55 7.23 0.34
CA LEU A 62 4.35 7.26 -0.88
C LEU A 62 3.80 8.34 -1.80
N THR A 63 4.60 9.36 -2.08
CA THR A 63 4.29 10.40 -3.06
C THR A 63 5.01 10.08 -4.36
N MET A 64 4.24 9.89 -5.43
CA MET A 64 4.76 9.42 -6.71
C MET A 64 4.17 10.19 -7.87
N THR A 65 4.73 9.99 -9.05
CA THR A 65 4.26 10.59 -10.31
C THR A 65 3.42 9.57 -11.08
N GLY A 66 2.21 9.96 -11.47
CA GLY A 66 1.33 9.10 -12.26
C GLY A 66 1.91 8.79 -13.64
N ALA A 67 1.91 7.50 -14.02
CA ALA A 67 2.49 7.02 -15.28
C ALA A 67 1.77 7.60 -16.49
N LYS A 68 0.46 7.76 -16.42
CA LYS A 68 -0.37 8.22 -17.54
C LYS A 68 -0.59 9.72 -17.54
N THR A 69 -0.74 10.33 -16.36
CA THR A 69 -1.17 11.72 -16.23
C THR A 69 -0.05 12.69 -15.86
N GLY A 70 1.07 12.18 -15.32
CA GLY A 70 2.13 13.01 -14.76
C GLY A 70 1.75 13.72 -13.45
N ARG A 71 0.57 13.43 -12.92
CA ARG A 71 0.09 14.05 -11.67
C ARG A 71 0.83 13.48 -10.47
N THR A 72 0.99 14.31 -9.45
CA THR A 72 1.50 13.87 -8.15
C THR A 72 0.39 13.14 -7.38
N LEU A 73 0.69 11.93 -6.94
CA LEU A 73 -0.26 11.08 -6.21
C LEU A 73 0.36 10.66 -4.88
N VAL A 74 -0.45 10.64 -3.83
CA VAL A 74 -0.03 10.14 -2.50
C VAL A 74 -0.84 8.91 -2.16
N ARG A 75 -0.15 7.85 -1.72
CA ARG A 75 -0.82 6.59 -1.32
C ARG A 75 -0.26 6.08 0.00
N PRO A 76 -1.11 5.74 0.96
CA PRO A 76 -0.68 5.01 2.14
C PRO A 76 -0.45 3.55 1.80
N LEU A 77 0.67 3.00 2.23
CA LEU A 77 1.05 1.60 1.97
C LEU A 77 1.60 0.96 3.24
N ARG A 78 1.32 -0.33 3.42
CA ARG A 78 2.01 -1.14 4.41
C ARG A 78 3.41 -1.45 3.92
N TYR A 79 4.35 -1.55 4.86
CA TYR A 79 5.74 -1.80 4.52
C TYR A 79 6.42 -2.68 5.56
N SER A 80 7.57 -3.20 5.19
CA SER A 80 8.54 -3.80 6.10
C SER A 80 9.93 -3.24 5.79
N ARG A 81 10.91 -3.63 6.58
CA ARG A 81 12.28 -3.18 6.39
C ARG A 81 13.21 -4.37 6.11
N ASP A 82 14.17 -4.13 5.25
CA ASP A 82 15.28 -5.03 4.99
C ASP A 82 16.57 -4.21 5.11
N GLY A 83 17.16 -4.17 6.31
CA GLY A 83 18.26 -3.25 6.61
C GLY A 83 17.86 -1.82 6.37
N ASP A 84 18.58 -1.12 5.50
CA ASP A 84 18.31 0.29 5.16
C ASP A 84 17.24 0.46 4.09
N ARG A 85 16.78 -0.64 3.47
CA ARG A 85 15.73 -0.59 2.46
C ARG A 85 14.36 -0.74 3.08
N ILE A 86 13.39 -0.09 2.45
CA ILE A 86 11.97 -0.31 2.73
C ILE A 86 11.43 -1.27 1.68
N VAL A 87 10.58 -2.19 2.11
CA VAL A 87 9.94 -3.19 1.24
C VAL A 87 8.45 -2.91 1.16
N ILE A 88 7.93 -2.80 -0.07
CA ILE A 88 6.50 -2.67 -0.35
C ILE A 88 6.08 -3.78 -1.33
N ILE A 89 4.90 -4.31 -1.12
CA ILE A 89 4.41 -5.47 -1.87
C ILE A 89 3.14 -5.09 -2.62
N ALA A 90 3.14 -5.31 -3.94
CA ALA A 90 2.06 -4.93 -4.83
C ALA A 90 0.91 -5.96 -4.82
N SER A 91 0.39 -6.26 -3.63
CA SER A 91 -0.61 -7.30 -3.42
C SER A 91 -1.99 -6.94 -3.99
N TYR A 92 -2.39 -5.68 -3.82
CA TYR A 92 -3.74 -5.22 -4.17
C TYR A 92 -4.83 -6.15 -3.61
N GLY A 93 -4.63 -6.59 -2.34
CA GLY A 93 -5.56 -7.50 -1.68
C GLY A 93 -5.69 -8.88 -2.32
N GLY A 94 -4.72 -9.28 -3.15
CA GLY A 94 -4.78 -10.54 -3.92
C GLY A 94 -5.62 -10.44 -5.18
N ALA A 95 -5.94 -9.23 -5.65
CA ALA A 95 -6.63 -9.04 -6.93
C ALA A 95 -5.82 -9.63 -8.10
N PRO A 96 -6.47 -9.99 -9.23
CA PRO A 96 -5.77 -10.59 -10.36
C PRO A 96 -4.87 -9.62 -11.13
N ARG A 97 -4.84 -8.35 -10.75
CA ARG A 97 -4.03 -7.29 -11.37
C ARG A 97 -3.22 -6.56 -10.31
N ASN A 98 -2.15 -5.89 -10.74
CA ASN A 98 -1.34 -5.05 -9.88
C ASN A 98 -2.07 -3.75 -9.52
N PRO A 99 -1.79 -3.16 -8.35
CA PRO A 99 -2.33 -1.85 -8.00
C PRO A 99 -1.75 -0.78 -8.92
N PRO A 100 -2.49 0.33 -9.16
CA PRO A 100 -2.01 1.42 -10.01
C PRO A 100 -0.66 1.99 -9.61
N TRP A 101 -0.34 2.05 -8.31
CA TRP A 101 0.93 2.60 -7.84
C TRP A 101 2.14 1.81 -8.32
N TYR A 102 1.99 0.50 -8.57
CA TYR A 102 3.05 -0.34 -9.11
C TYR A 102 3.51 0.19 -10.47
N TYR A 103 2.57 0.43 -11.38
CA TYR A 103 2.89 0.94 -12.72
C TYR A 103 3.46 2.36 -12.67
N ASN A 104 3.01 3.18 -11.72
CA ASN A 104 3.55 4.52 -11.53
C ASN A 104 5.02 4.47 -11.14
N LEU A 105 5.40 3.57 -10.23
CA LEU A 105 6.80 3.41 -9.80
C LEU A 105 7.68 2.77 -10.86
N VAL A 106 7.13 1.86 -11.67
CA VAL A 106 7.87 1.28 -12.79
C VAL A 106 8.21 2.37 -13.81
N ALA A 107 7.25 3.24 -14.11
CA ALA A 107 7.46 4.33 -15.08
C ALA A 107 8.32 5.46 -14.50
N ASN A 108 8.15 5.80 -13.23
CA ASN A 108 8.83 6.90 -12.54
C ASN A 108 9.34 6.41 -11.18
N PRO A 109 10.57 5.85 -11.12
CA PRO A 109 11.04 5.14 -9.94
C PRO A 109 11.50 6.01 -8.77
N ILE A 110 11.54 7.34 -8.94
CA ILE A 110 11.87 8.24 -7.84
C ILE A 110 10.58 8.70 -7.18
N ALA A 111 10.49 8.48 -5.87
CA ALA A 111 9.33 8.84 -5.07
C ALA A 111 9.75 9.49 -3.76
N THR A 112 8.81 10.17 -3.12
CA THR A 112 9.02 10.71 -1.76
C THR A 112 8.33 9.80 -0.77
N VAL A 113 9.04 9.46 0.30
CA VAL A 113 8.56 8.56 1.36
C VAL A 113 8.40 9.35 2.65
N GLU A 114 7.25 9.17 3.32
CA GLU A 114 7.03 9.67 4.68
C GLU A 114 6.85 8.46 5.60
N VAL A 115 7.71 8.34 6.60
CA VAL A 115 7.66 7.29 7.64
C VAL A 115 7.81 7.96 8.99
N GLY A 116 6.82 7.82 9.87
CA GLY A 116 6.83 8.53 11.14
C GLY A 116 6.90 10.04 10.91
N THR A 117 7.97 10.66 11.39
CA THR A 117 8.23 12.09 11.19
C THR A 117 9.28 12.35 10.10
N GLU A 118 9.85 11.30 9.50
CA GLU A 118 10.85 11.44 8.45
C GLU A 118 10.21 11.58 7.08
N LYS A 119 10.85 12.38 6.23
CA LYS A 119 10.46 12.56 4.84
C LYS A 119 11.73 12.60 3.98
N PHE A 120 11.81 11.73 2.98
CA PHE A 120 12.98 11.62 2.14
C PHE A 120 12.61 11.10 0.76
N ARG A 121 13.51 11.32 -0.23
CA ARG A 121 13.34 10.71 -1.56
C ARG A 121 13.98 9.33 -1.59
N ALA A 122 13.39 8.46 -2.38
CA ALA A 122 13.84 7.08 -2.53
C ALA A 122 13.72 6.63 -3.98
N ARG A 123 14.56 5.67 -4.36
CA ARG A 123 14.48 5.00 -5.63
C ARG A 123 13.83 3.63 -5.45
N ALA A 124 12.78 3.39 -6.24
CA ALA A 124 12.10 2.11 -6.27
C ALA A 124 12.80 1.14 -7.23
N ALA A 125 12.90 -0.12 -6.83
CA ALA A 125 13.40 -1.19 -7.68
C ALA A 125 12.61 -2.47 -7.40
N GLN A 126 12.22 -3.19 -8.45
CA GLN A 126 11.58 -4.50 -8.30
C GLN A 126 12.66 -5.57 -8.08
N VAL A 127 12.39 -6.49 -7.16
CA VAL A 127 13.25 -7.64 -6.90
C VAL A 127 12.60 -8.92 -7.42
N TYR A 128 13.44 -9.90 -7.77
CA TYR A 128 13.00 -11.13 -8.43
C TYR A 128 13.64 -12.36 -7.77
N GLY A 129 13.14 -13.54 -8.12
CA GLY A 129 13.73 -14.80 -7.74
C GLY A 129 13.79 -15.02 -6.23
N SER A 130 14.92 -15.53 -5.74
CA SER A 130 15.11 -15.84 -4.32
C SER A 130 15.07 -14.60 -3.41
N GLU A 131 15.55 -13.47 -3.89
CA GLU A 131 15.46 -12.20 -3.14
C GLU A 131 14.00 -11.78 -2.98
N ARG A 132 13.21 -11.85 -4.03
CA ARG A 132 11.77 -11.58 -3.97
C ARG A 132 11.10 -12.46 -2.92
N THR A 133 11.36 -13.76 -2.97
CA THR A 133 10.75 -14.72 -2.04
C THR A 133 11.16 -14.44 -0.60
N ARG A 134 12.43 -14.17 -0.36
CA ARG A 134 12.93 -13.84 0.98
C ARG A 134 12.23 -12.61 1.56
N LEU A 135 12.11 -11.54 0.77
CA LEU A 135 11.50 -10.30 1.23
C LEU A 135 9.98 -10.43 1.39
N PHE A 136 9.32 -11.14 0.48
CA PHE A 136 7.90 -11.44 0.60
C PHE A 136 7.61 -12.23 1.88
N ASP A 137 8.33 -13.31 2.11
CA ASP A 137 8.13 -14.19 3.26
C ASP A 137 8.41 -13.45 4.57
N ALA A 138 9.41 -12.58 4.60
CA ALA A 138 9.72 -11.77 5.78
C ALA A 138 8.56 -10.83 6.13
N GLN A 139 7.97 -10.15 5.15
CA GLN A 139 6.82 -9.28 5.40
C GLN A 139 5.56 -10.09 5.75
N ALA A 140 5.34 -11.23 5.09
CA ALA A 140 4.21 -12.11 5.37
C ALA A 140 4.28 -12.71 6.77
N LYS A 141 5.49 -12.92 7.30
CA LYS A 141 5.68 -13.37 8.69
C LYS A 141 5.21 -12.32 9.69
N LEU A 142 5.45 -11.03 9.39
CA LEU A 142 4.99 -9.92 10.22
C LEU A 142 3.51 -9.62 10.01
N ILE A 143 3.02 -9.78 8.78
CA ILE A 143 1.65 -9.46 8.37
C ILE A 143 1.12 -10.66 7.59
N PRO A 144 0.52 -11.68 8.28
CA PRO A 144 0.09 -12.94 7.64
C PRO A 144 -0.89 -12.80 6.49
N LEU A 145 -1.64 -11.70 6.42
CA LEU A 145 -2.55 -11.42 5.32
C LEU A 145 -1.88 -11.47 3.94
N PHE A 146 -0.58 -11.15 3.85
CA PHE A 146 0.13 -11.20 2.56
C PHE A 146 0.21 -12.61 1.99
N THR A 147 0.32 -13.63 2.84
CA THR A 147 0.23 -15.02 2.41
C THR A 147 -1.14 -15.33 1.82
N ASP A 148 -2.21 -14.86 2.46
CA ASP A 148 -3.58 -15.04 1.97
C ASP A 148 -3.76 -14.35 0.62
N TYR A 149 -3.21 -13.15 0.45
CA TYR A 149 -3.28 -12.43 -0.81
C TYR A 149 -2.58 -13.18 -1.95
N GLN A 150 -1.39 -13.73 -1.69
CA GLN A 150 -0.68 -14.52 -2.71
C GLN A 150 -1.45 -15.80 -3.07
N ASN A 151 -2.05 -16.46 -2.09
CA ASN A 151 -2.82 -17.67 -2.31
C ASN A 151 -4.12 -17.41 -3.11
N LYS A 152 -4.60 -16.18 -3.09
CA LYS A 152 -5.84 -15.78 -3.77
C LYS A 152 -5.65 -15.52 -5.27
N THR A 153 -4.42 -15.30 -5.72
CA THR A 153 -4.11 -14.98 -7.12
C THR A 153 -3.09 -15.95 -7.70
N LYS A 154 -3.18 -16.18 -9.03
CA LYS A 154 -2.20 -16.99 -9.77
C LYS A 154 -0.96 -16.20 -10.16
N ARG A 155 -1.04 -14.85 -10.19
CA ARG A 155 0.11 -14.03 -10.52
C ARG A 155 1.11 -14.05 -9.36
N GLU A 156 2.39 -13.97 -9.67
CA GLU A 156 3.39 -13.72 -8.64
C GLU A 156 3.32 -12.24 -8.24
N ILE A 157 2.98 -11.98 -6.97
CA ILE A 157 2.83 -10.60 -6.48
C ILE A 157 4.19 -9.92 -6.48
N PRO A 158 4.35 -8.76 -7.17
CA PRO A 158 5.63 -8.05 -7.20
C PRO A 158 6.03 -7.52 -5.84
N VAL A 159 7.33 -7.60 -5.56
CA VAL A 159 7.96 -7.01 -4.40
C VAL A 159 8.91 -5.91 -4.87
N MET A 160 8.80 -4.74 -4.27
CA MET A 160 9.63 -3.59 -4.59
C MET A 160 10.39 -3.12 -3.35
N THR A 161 11.59 -2.61 -3.58
CA THR A 161 12.39 -1.98 -2.53
C THR A 161 12.47 -0.49 -2.78
N LEU A 162 12.55 0.28 -1.70
CA LEU A 162 12.75 1.73 -1.72
C LEU A 162 14.08 2.01 -1.02
N THR A 163 15.01 2.56 -1.76
CA THR A 163 16.35 2.92 -1.24
C THR A 163 16.44 4.44 -1.15
N ARG A 164 16.75 4.95 0.02
CA ARG A 164 16.92 6.40 0.24
C ARG A 164 18.05 6.95 -0.63
N ILE A 165 17.82 8.10 -1.25
CA ILE A 165 18.79 8.76 -2.16
C ILE A 165 19.22 10.15 -1.67
N ASP A 166 18.64 10.66 -0.59
CA ASP A 166 19.03 11.95 0.00
C ASP A 166 18.98 11.98 1.53
#